data_28c5aeee73dc3eea7930f1ae26b92535
#
_entry.id   28c5aeee73dc3eea7930f1ae26b92535
#
_cell.length_a   1.000
_cell.length_b   1.000
_cell.length_c   1.000
_cell.angle_alpha   90.00
_cell.angle_beta   90.00
_cell.angle_gamma   90.00
#
_symmetry.space_group_name_H-M   'P 1'
#
loop_
_entity.id
_entity.type
_entity.pdbx_description
1 polymer ?
#
loop_
_entity_poly.entity_id
_entity_poly.type
_entity_poly.pdbx_seq_one_letter_code
_entity_poly.pdbx_strand_id
1 'polypeptide(L)'
;MYAAVRQYKSKPGMADQLAEKVKELVPVISGVPGFMGYYVIYAPDDTVTAISIFNKVEEAQQSNALALAWVEDNLADQLAGEASATAGPVIVHSMG
;
A
#
# COMPACT_ATOMS: atom_id res chain seq x y z
N MET A 1 -6.86 -16.05 -2.54
CA MET A 1 -6.73 -14.67 -2.07
C MET A 1 -5.28 -14.38 -1.76
N TYR A 2 -4.76 -13.30 -2.28
CA TYR A 2 -3.37 -12.87 -2.09
C TYR A 2 -3.37 -11.42 -1.64
N ALA A 3 -2.46 -11.08 -0.73
CA ALA A 3 -2.30 -9.73 -0.22
C ALA A 3 -0.99 -9.13 -0.67
N ALA A 4 -1.01 -7.86 -1.01
CA ALA A 4 0.17 -7.04 -1.22
C ALA A 4 0.23 -6.04 -0.06
N VAL A 5 1.38 -5.95 0.61
CA VAL A 5 1.56 -5.06 1.75
C VAL A 5 2.72 -4.14 1.45
N ARG A 6 2.49 -2.83 1.62
CA ARG A 6 3.52 -1.82 1.46
C ARG A 6 3.61 -1.02 2.73
N GLN A 7 4.82 -0.69 3.14
CA GLN A 7 5.04 0.18 4.29
C GLN A 7 5.92 1.35 3.89
N TYR A 8 5.47 2.54 4.30
CA TYR A 8 6.18 3.79 4.05
C TYR A 8 6.48 4.43 5.40
N LYS A 9 7.68 5.00 5.52
CA LYS A 9 8.04 5.81 6.69
C LYS A 9 7.91 7.27 6.29
N SER A 10 7.05 8.03 6.98
CA SER A 10 6.91 9.46 6.72
C SER A 10 7.95 10.25 7.50
N LYS A 11 8.14 11.49 7.10
CA LYS A 11 8.85 12.46 7.93
C LYS A 11 8.09 12.65 9.24
N PRO A 12 8.78 13.02 10.34
CA PRO A 12 8.14 13.10 11.65
C PRO A 12 6.87 13.95 11.64
N GLY A 13 5.80 13.40 12.20
CA GLY A 13 4.51 14.06 12.32
C GLY A 13 3.69 14.18 11.04
N MET A 14 4.12 13.52 9.93
CA MET A 14 3.47 13.67 8.63
C MET A 14 2.75 12.40 8.15
N ALA A 15 2.61 11.38 9.00
CA ALA A 15 2.00 10.11 8.58
C ALA A 15 0.55 10.28 8.13
N ASP A 16 -0.23 11.12 8.81
CA ASP A 16 -1.62 11.40 8.44
C ASP A 16 -1.71 12.07 7.06
N GLN A 17 -0.82 13.01 6.78
CA GLN A 17 -0.77 13.70 5.49
C GLN A 17 -0.36 12.74 4.37
N LEU A 18 0.64 11.90 4.65
CA LEU A 18 1.08 10.88 3.69
C LEU A 18 -0.05 9.90 3.39
N ALA A 19 -0.77 9.45 4.42
CA ALA A 19 -1.92 8.55 4.25
C ALA A 19 -3.02 9.18 3.39
N GLU A 20 -3.31 10.46 3.58
CA GLU A 20 -4.28 11.19 2.75
C GLU A 20 -3.85 11.22 1.28
N LYS A 21 -2.58 11.44 1.00
CA LYS A 21 -2.06 11.46 -0.36
C LYS A 21 -2.10 10.07 -1.00
N VAL A 22 -1.85 9.03 -0.23
CA VAL A 22 -1.87 7.65 -0.72
C VAL A 22 -3.28 7.23 -1.16
N LYS A 23 -4.32 7.91 -0.69
CA LYS A 23 -5.69 7.68 -1.19
C LYS A 23 -5.81 7.88 -2.70
N GLU A 24 -4.98 8.73 -3.29
CA GLU A 24 -4.98 8.96 -4.73
C GLU A 24 -4.58 7.72 -5.53
N LEU A 25 -4.00 6.72 -4.87
CA LEU A 25 -3.68 5.43 -5.49
C LEU A 25 -4.90 4.53 -5.70
N VAL A 26 -6.04 4.83 -5.09
CA VAL A 26 -7.22 3.94 -5.18
C VAL A 26 -7.59 3.61 -6.63
N PRO A 27 -7.69 4.58 -7.57
CA PRO A 27 -8.00 4.24 -8.96
C PRO A 27 -6.94 3.37 -9.63
N VAL A 28 -5.66 3.57 -9.29
CA VAL A 28 -4.54 2.80 -9.84
C VAL A 28 -4.61 1.36 -9.37
N ILE A 29 -4.75 1.16 -8.06
CA ILE A 29 -4.76 -0.18 -7.45
C ILE A 29 -6.03 -0.93 -7.83
N SER A 30 -7.20 -0.28 -7.78
CA SER A 30 -8.47 -0.92 -8.14
C SER A 30 -8.57 -1.27 -9.61
N GLY A 31 -7.74 -0.66 -10.46
CA GLY A 31 -7.68 -0.98 -11.88
C GLY A 31 -6.88 -2.24 -12.20
N VAL A 32 -6.15 -2.80 -11.24
CA VAL A 32 -5.43 -4.07 -11.45
C VAL A 32 -6.46 -5.20 -11.48
N PRO A 33 -6.43 -6.09 -12.50
CA PRO A 33 -7.37 -7.21 -12.54
C PRO A 33 -7.33 -8.05 -11.27
N GLY A 34 -8.49 -8.56 -10.86
CA GLY A 34 -8.58 -9.39 -9.68
C GLY A 34 -8.64 -8.63 -8.36
N PHE A 35 -8.71 -7.30 -8.40
CA PHE A 35 -8.80 -6.46 -7.20
C PHE A 35 -10.01 -6.84 -6.34
N MET A 36 -9.77 -7.01 -5.03
CA MET A 36 -10.81 -7.39 -4.06
C MET A 36 -10.95 -6.42 -2.90
N GLY A 37 -9.93 -5.65 -2.58
CA GLY A 37 -10.00 -4.71 -1.46
C GLY A 37 -8.71 -3.93 -1.27
N TYR A 38 -8.82 -2.79 -0.58
CA TYR A 38 -7.71 -1.89 -0.34
C TYR A 38 -7.88 -1.19 1.00
N TYR A 39 -6.85 -1.23 1.82
CA TYR A 39 -6.84 -0.62 3.14
C TYR A 39 -5.57 0.18 3.32
N VAL A 40 -5.69 1.36 3.93
CA VAL A 40 -4.55 2.18 4.31
C VAL A 40 -4.71 2.57 5.77
N ILE A 41 -3.66 2.33 6.55
CA ILE A 41 -3.61 2.77 7.94
C ILE A 41 -2.36 3.63 8.16
N TYR A 42 -2.39 4.46 9.17
CA TYR A 42 -1.18 5.13 9.64
C TYR A 42 -1.06 4.96 11.15
N ALA A 43 0.18 4.94 11.64
CA ALA A 43 0.48 4.67 13.03
C ALA A 43 1.22 5.86 13.65
N PRO A 44 1.19 5.99 15.01
CA PRO A 44 1.89 7.08 15.70
C PRO A 44 3.40 7.09 15.53
N ASP A 45 3.99 5.98 15.06
CA ASP A 45 5.42 5.86 14.80
C ASP A 45 5.82 6.37 13.40
N ASP A 46 4.94 7.11 12.74
CA ASP A 46 5.14 7.66 11.39
C ASP A 46 5.20 6.59 10.30
N THR A 47 4.59 5.45 10.52
CA THR A 47 4.47 4.38 9.51
C THR A 47 3.10 4.45 8.84
N VAL A 48 3.09 4.38 7.50
CA VAL A 48 1.88 4.23 6.71
C VAL A 48 1.91 2.86 6.06
N THR A 49 0.87 2.06 6.27
CA THR A 49 0.77 0.71 5.71
C THR A 49 -0.42 0.64 4.77
N ALA A 50 -0.18 0.18 3.55
CA ALA A 50 -1.20 -0.05 2.55
C ALA A 50 -1.31 -1.53 2.27
N ILE A 51 -2.55 -2.05 2.25
CA ILE A 51 -2.82 -3.47 2.03
C ILE A 51 -3.81 -3.59 0.88
N SER A 52 -3.46 -4.36 -0.15
CA SER A 52 -4.31 -4.62 -1.30
C SER A 52 -4.57 -6.12 -1.42
N ILE A 53 -5.79 -6.50 -1.76
CA ILE A 53 -6.19 -7.91 -1.86
C ILE A 53 -6.56 -8.23 -3.30
N PHE A 54 -6.07 -9.38 -3.79
CA PHE A 54 -6.24 -9.83 -5.18
C PHE A 54 -6.51 -11.33 -5.26
N ASN A 55 -6.96 -11.78 -6.43
CA ASN A 55 -7.20 -13.21 -6.71
C ASN A 55 -5.91 -13.98 -6.98
N LYS A 56 -4.86 -13.32 -7.50
CA LYS A 56 -3.61 -13.97 -7.91
C LYS A 56 -2.41 -13.23 -7.36
N VAL A 57 -1.31 -13.97 -7.14
CA VAL A 57 -0.08 -13.37 -6.60
C VAL A 57 0.53 -12.36 -7.60
N GLU A 58 0.45 -12.64 -8.89
CA GLU A 58 0.99 -11.73 -9.92
C GLU A 58 0.30 -10.38 -9.88
N GLU A 59 -1.00 -10.37 -9.62
CA GLU A 59 -1.78 -9.14 -9.48
C GLU A 59 -1.35 -8.35 -8.23
N ALA A 60 -1.15 -9.05 -7.11
CA ALA A 60 -0.66 -8.43 -5.90
C ALA A 60 0.73 -7.81 -6.10
N GLN A 61 1.63 -8.55 -6.77
CA GLN A 61 2.97 -8.06 -7.09
C GLN A 61 2.91 -6.85 -8.03
N GLN A 62 2.03 -6.86 -9.02
CA GLN A 62 1.82 -5.74 -9.93
C GLN A 62 1.36 -4.51 -9.16
N SER A 63 0.45 -4.67 -8.20
CA SER A 63 -0.03 -3.55 -7.39
C SER A 63 1.10 -2.92 -6.59
N ASN A 64 2.00 -3.73 -6.04
CA ASN A 64 3.18 -3.21 -5.32
C ASN A 64 4.07 -2.38 -6.25
N ALA A 65 4.36 -2.89 -7.44
CA ALA A 65 5.21 -2.18 -8.40
C ALA A 65 4.61 -0.83 -8.81
N LEU A 66 3.31 -0.82 -9.11
CA LEU A 66 2.60 0.40 -9.49
C LEU A 66 2.57 1.42 -8.34
N ALA A 67 2.27 0.95 -7.14
CA ALA A 67 2.19 1.83 -5.98
C ALA A 67 3.54 2.43 -5.61
N LEU A 68 4.59 1.63 -5.60
CA LEU A 68 5.94 2.11 -5.26
C LEU A 68 6.42 3.15 -6.27
N ALA A 69 6.19 2.91 -7.56
CA ALA A 69 6.55 3.87 -8.61
C ALA A 69 5.79 5.18 -8.45
N TRP A 70 4.49 5.11 -8.19
CA TRP A 70 3.65 6.29 -8.02
C TRP A 70 4.08 7.13 -6.82
N VAL A 71 4.36 6.47 -5.68
CA VAL A 71 4.79 7.17 -4.46
C VAL A 71 6.15 7.82 -4.67
N GLU A 72 7.09 7.13 -5.31
CA GLU A 72 8.40 7.70 -5.62
C GLU A 72 8.29 8.92 -6.52
N ASP A 73 7.40 8.87 -7.52
CA ASP A 73 7.23 9.97 -8.47
C ASP A 73 6.51 11.18 -7.87
N ASN A 74 5.62 10.97 -6.90
CA ASN A 74 4.70 12.01 -6.43
C ASN A 74 4.92 12.41 -4.97
N LEU A 75 5.46 11.55 -4.12
CA LEU A 75 5.49 11.75 -2.67
C LEU A 75 6.88 11.59 -2.05
N ALA A 76 7.93 11.53 -2.86
CA ALA A 76 9.30 11.32 -2.35
C ALA A 76 9.69 12.30 -1.25
N ASP A 77 9.22 13.55 -1.35
CA ASP A 77 9.53 14.60 -0.37
C ASP A 77 8.94 14.34 1.02
N GLN A 78 7.94 13.48 1.11
CA GLN A 78 7.26 13.19 2.36
C GLN A 78 7.80 11.95 3.05
N LEU A 79 8.69 11.21 2.39
CA LEU A 79 9.25 9.97 2.92
C LEU A 79 10.53 10.23 3.71
N ALA A 80 10.69 9.49 4.82
CA ALA A 80 11.89 9.53 5.65
C ALA A 80 12.86 8.37 5.35
N GLY A 81 12.52 7.52 4.37
CA GLY A 81 13.34 6.38 4.03
C GLY A 81 12.72 5.60 2.89
N GLU A 82 13.29 4.45 2.57
CA GLU A 82 12.78 3.59 1.52
C GLU A 82 11.51 2.86 1.95
N ALA A 83 10.58 2.72 1.02
CA ALA A 83 9.39 1.92 1.22
C ALA A 83 9.75 0.43 1.14
N SER A 84 9.03 -0.40 1.88
CA SER A 84 9.13 -1.85 1.78
C SER A 84 7.84 -2.41 1.22
N ALA A 85 7.92 -3.56 0.54
CA ALA A 85 6.76 -4.22 -0.04
C ALA A 85 6.94 -5.73 -0.02
N THR A 86 5.82 -6.42 0.21
CA THR A 86 5.78 -7.87 0.14
C THR A 86 4.43 -8.31 -0.42
N ALA A 87 4.36 -9.53 -0.93
CA ALA A 87 3.11 -10.10 -1.41
C ALA A 87 3.12 -11.62 -1.18
N GLY A 88 1.98 -12.16 -0.82
CA GLY A 88 1.87 -13.59 -0.56
C GLY A 88 0.43 -14.03 -0.35
N PRO A 89 0.21 -15.35 -0.20
CA PRO A 89 -1.13 -15.86 0.03
C PRO A 89 -1.67 -15.44 1.40
N VAL A 90 -2.96 -15.18 1.45
CA VAL A 90 -3.67 -14.96 2.71
C VAL A 90 -4.01 -16.34 3.27
N ILE A 91 -3.36 -16.72 4.37
CA ILE A 91 -3.54 -18.03 4.98
C ILE A 91 -4.58 -18.05 6.09
N VAL A 92 -4.96 -16.87 6.59
CA VAL A 92 -6.06 -16.74 7.56
C VAL A 92 -6.94 -15.58 7.12
N HIS A 93 -8.22 -15.87 6.97
CA HIS A 93 -9.23 -14.86 6.65
C HIS A 93 -10.44 -15.11 7.54
N SER A 94 -10.51 -14.37 8.63
CA SER A 94 -11.59 -14.50 9.61
C SER A 94 -12.27 -13.15 9.76
N MET A 95 -13.61 -13.16 9.66
CA MET A 95 -14.41 -11.95 9.74
C MET A 95 -15.27 -12.00 11.00
N GLY A 96 -15.25 -10.92 11.74
CA GLY A 96 -16.03 -10.80 12.95
C GLY A 96 -17.47 -10.32 12.73
#